data_2c867365894b73bd063c7e229e433c0b
#
_entry.id   2c867365894b73bd063c7e229e433c0b
#
_cell.length_a   1.000
_cell.length_b   1.000
_cell.length_c   1.000
_cell.angle_alpha   90.00
_cell.angle_beta   90.00
_cell.angle_gamma   90.00
#
_symmetry.space_group_name_H-M   'P 1'
#
loop_
_entity.id
_entity.type
_entity.pdbx_description
1 polymer ?
#
loop_
_entity_poly.entity_id
_entity_poly.type
_entity_poly.pdbx_seq_one_letter_code
_entity_poly.pdbx_strand_id
1 'polypeptide(L)'
;MTHSDLSLKAASSAQNNDKEQVSQCSKGANGSVSAQQSSRLLSLDLLRGMDLALLVLFQPVVYEWVEASRPMPGSFGEALFGQITHVPWQGFCFWDIIMPLFMFMSGITIPFSMGKYQRGECADRGHFLLRLFRRFMVLWLLGMVAQGNLLGLDLRQLHLYSNTLQSIAVGYVVVALLFVYTSWRTQLTVVASCMLAYVAVFAIWGQMDFTIDVNICEEIDRQVLGRWRDGVVWQGNQWHWEPTYHYTWILSSLNFVATVYMGCMAGMVLRSGLKNTSKLRILLFTGLLLIVLAFALSGVVPIIKHIWSTSMTFFSGGICLLLMGAAYYWVDLKGRTRGLMWLRFYGSNSLVAYMVGEHVSFSSITDSVFYGLKPLLGDYYSVLNAAVQGIIVLLVLRWMYKSNIFVKA
;
A
#
# COMPACT_ATOMS: atom_id res chain seq x y z
N MET A 1 -18.63 -20.56 57.46
CA MET A 1 -18.23 -20.31 56.05
C MET A 1 -18.94 -19.03 55.59
N THR A 2 -18.22 -17.95 55.45
CA THR A 2 -18.77 -16.66 55.21
C THR A 2 -18.95 -16.39 53.70
N HIS A 3 -19.91 -15.54 53.33
CA HIS A 3 -20.24 -15.20 51.94
C HIS A 3 -19.03 -14.74 51.09
N SER A 4 -17.93 -14.33 51.72
CA SER A 4 -16.66 -13.94 51.06
C SER A 4 -15.85 -15.09 50.52
N ASP A 5 -15.96 -16.29 51.12
CA ASP A 5 -15.20 -17.49 50.66
C ASP A 5 -15.77 -18.11 49.37
N LEU A 6 -17.08 -17.93 49.13
CA LEU A 6 -17.75 -18.40 47.91
C LEU A 6 -17.45 -17.50 46.71
N SER A 7 -17.31 -16.19 46.92
CA SER A 7 -16.97 -15.25 45.85
C SER A 7 -15.52 -15.38 45.37
N LEU A 8 -14.58 -15.68 46.27
CA LEU A 8 -13.16 -15.90 45.94
C LEU A 8 -12.95 -17.24 45.22
N LYS A 9 -13.71 -18.28 45.55
CA LYS A 9 -13.65 -19.57 44.81
C LYS A 9 -14.28 -19.48 43.44
N ALA A 10 -15.35 -18.69 43.25
CA ALA A 10 -15.94 -18.46 41.94
C ALA A 10 -15.02 -17.65 40.98
N ALA A 11 -14.35 -16.63 41.52
CA ALA A 11 -13.37 -15.86 40.78
C ALA A 11 -12.11 -16.67 40.38
N SER A 12 -11.64 -17.53 41.27
CA SER A 12 -10.50 -18.42 41.02
C SER A 12 -10.83 -19.55 40.01
N SER A 13 -12.06 -20.06 40.00
CA SER A 13 -12.48 -21.07 39.01
C SER A 13 -12.70 -20.46 37.61
N ALA A 14 -13.17 -19.21 37.51
CA ALA A 14 -13.29 -18.50 36.25
C ALA A 14 -11.90 -18.21 35.63
N GLN A 15 -10.94 -17.74 36.45
CA GLN A 15 -9.57 -17.51 35.99
C GLN A 15 -8.81 -18.78 35.58
N ASN A 16 -9.10 -19.94 36.20
CA ASN A 16 -8.52 -21.20 35.78
C ASN A 16 -9.16 -21.76 34.51
N ASN A 17 -10.46 -21.60 34.31
CA ASN A 17 -11.13 -21.97 33.05
C ASN A 17 -10.62 -21.15 31.85
N ASP A 18 -10.35 -19.85 32.05
CA ASP A 18 -9.76 -19.01 30.99
C ASP A 18 -8.33 -19.42 30.65
N LYS A 19 -7.52 -19.81 31.64
CA LYS A 19 -6.16 -20.30 31.43
C LYS A 19 -6.12 -21.70 30.78
N GLU A 20 -7.07 -22.57 31.09
CA GLU A 20 -7.21 -23.87 30.45
C GLU A 20 -7.73 -23.77 29.02
N GLN A 21 -8.67 -22.84 28.71
CA GLN A 21 -9.10 -22.60 27.36
C GLN A 21 -7.99 -21.97 26.47
N VAL A 22 -7.19 -21.07 27.01
CA VAL A 22 -6.01 -20.51 26.31
C VAL A 22 -4.93 -21.60 26.11
N SER A 23 -4.75 -22.50 27.08
CA SER A 23 -3.83 -23.65 26.95
C SER A 23 -4.34 -24.74 25.98
N GLN A 24 -5.65 -24.95 25.89
CA GLN A 24 -6.24 -25.87 24.91
C GLN A 24 -6.23 -25.26 23.50
N CYS A 25 -6.38 -23.96 23.36
CA CYS A 25 -6.21 -23.26 22.06
C CYS A 25 -4.75 -23.35 21.55
N SER A 26 -3.77 -23.38 22.45
CA SER A 26 -2.36 -23.59 22.10
C SER A 26 -1.98 -25.06 21.85
N LYS A 27 -2.67 -26.05 22.50
CA LYS A 27 -2.43 -27.50 22.32
C LYS A 27 -3.26 -28.11 21.20
N GLY A 28 -4.46 -27.58 20.90
CA GLY A 28 -5.26 -28.00 19.74
C GLY A 28 -4.65 -27.61 18.38
N ALA A 29 -3.67 -26.71 18.39
CA ALA A 29 -2.91 -26.36 17.18
C ALA A 29 -1.84 -27.41 16.79
N ASN A 30 -1.53 -28.35 17.66
CA ASN A 30 -0.48 -29.38 17.45
C ASN A 30 -1.00 -30.81 17.23
N GLY A 31 -2.34 -31.05 17.23
CA GLY A 31 -2.94 -32.36 17.03
C GLY A 31 -3.84 -32.40 15.79
N SER A 32 -3.35 -33.00 14.71
CA SER A 32 -4.10 -33.49 13.53
C SER A 32 -4.99 -32.48 12.78
N VAL A 33 -4.45 -31.34 12.37
CA VAL A 33 -4.82 -30.70 11.12
C VAL A 33 -3.70 -31.06 10.15
N SER A 34 -4.02 -31.94 9.17
CA SER A 34 -3.17 -32.11 7.99
C SER A 34 -2.66 -30.75 7.56
N ALA A 35 -1.36 -30.61 7.47
CA ALA A 35 -0.63 -29.40 7.16
C ALA A 35 -1.11 -28.76 5.85
N GLN A 36 -2.26 -28.12 5.85
CA GLN A 36 -2.50 -26.94 5.05
C GLN A 36 -1.76 -25.79 5.76
N GLN A 37 -0.42 -25.93 5.83
CA GLN A 37 0.45 -24.77 5.97
C GLN A 37 -0.18 -23.71 5.09
N SER A 38 -0.49 -22.53 5.67
CA SER A 38 -0.78 -21.34 4.89
C SER A 38 0.47 -21.08 4.06
N SER A 39 0.52 -21.73 2.91
CA SER A 39 1.67 -21.60 2.00
C SER A 39 1.73 -20.13 1.66
N ARG A 40 2.74 -19.47 2.23
CA ARG A 40 3.04 -18.07 1.94
C ARG A 40 3.10 -17.95 0.42
N LEU A 41 2.23 -17.14 -0.17
CA LEU A 41 2.18 -16.97 -1.62
C LEU A 41 3.49 -16.31 -2.05
N LEU A 42 4.34 -17.10 -2.72
CA LEU A 42 5.64 -16.59 -3.17
C LEU A 42 5.45 -15.51 -4.25
N SER A 43 4.44 -15.65 -5.10
CA SER A 43 4.08 -14.63 -6.09
C SER A 43 3.78 -13.28 -5.45
N LEU A 44 3.09 -13.25 -4.30
CA LEU A 44 2.80 -11.99 -3.59
C LEU A 44 4.08 -11.36 -3.00
N ASP A 45 4.98 -12.17 -2.43
CA ASP A 45 6.25 -11.66 -1.90
C ASP A 45 7.14 -11.09 -3.03
N LEU A 46 7.18 -11.77 -4.19
CA LEU A 46 7.94 -11.32 -5.35
C LEU A 46 7.30 -10.09 -6.01
N LEU A 47 5.98 -10.04 -6.13
CA LEU A 47 5.29 -8.88 -6.68
C LEU A 47 5.51 -7.63 -5.82
N ARG A 48 5.43 -7.77 -4.49
CA ARG A 48 5.74 -6.68 -3.55
C ARG A 48 7.20 -6.26 -3.64
N GLY A 49 8.11 -7.23 -3.81
CA GLY A 49 9.52 -6.97 -4.01
C GLY A 49 9.81 -6.27 -5.34
N MET A 50 9.09 -6.60 -6.39
CA MET A 50 9.19 -5.94 -7.69
C MET A 50 8.75 -4.46 -7.59
N ASP A 51 7.61 -4.21 -6.95
CA ASP A 51 7.08 -2.87 -6.75
C ASP A 51 8.07 -1.96 -6.00
N LEU A 52 8.65 -2.46 -4.91
CA LEU A 52 9.69 -1.76 -4.15
C LEU A 52 11.01 -1.62 -4.89
N ALA A 53 11.42 -2.62 -5.67
CA ALA A 53 12.63 -2.51 -6.46
C ALA A 53 12.46 -1.47 -7.58
N LEU A 54 11.28 -1.38 -8.17
CA LEU A 54 10.96 -0.31 -9.11
C LEU A 54 11.10 1.06 -8.43
N LEU A 55 10.52 1.23 -7.25
CA LEU A 55 10.53 2.51 -6.51
C LEU A 55 11.93 2.91 -6.03
N VAL A 56 12.68 1.98 -5.41
CA VAL A 56 13.90 2.30 -4.65
C VAL A 56 15.17 2.14 -5.48
N LEU A 57 15.17 1.26 -6.49
CA LEU A 57 16.36 0.98 -7.29
C LEU A 57 16.22 1.49 -8.73
N PHE A 58 15.14 1.14 -9.41
CA PHE A 58 15.06 1.41 -10.85
C PHE A 58 14.67 2.85 -11.16
N GLN A 59 13.67 3.41 -10.48
CA GLN A 59 13.21 4.78 -10.77
C GLN A 59 14.31 5.82 -10.58
N PRO A 60 15.03 5.87 -9.43
CA PRO A 60 16.07 6.88 -9.26
C PRO A 60 17.16 6.79 -10.32
N VAL A 61 17.55 5.56 -10.69
CA VAL A 61 18.58 5.35 -11.72
C VAL A 61 18.12 5.81 -13.09
N VAL A 62 16.89 5.44 -13.48
CA VAL A 62 16.34 5.81 -14.80
C VAL A 62 16.06 7.31 -14.85
N TYR A 63 15.55 7.89 -13.77
CA TYR A 63 15.31 9.32 -13.66
C TYR A 63 16.61 10.13 -13.91
N GLU A 64 17.67 9.84 -13.13
CA GLU A 64 18.96 10.50 -13.27
C GLU A 64 19.60 10.26 -14.64
N TRP A 65 19.43 9.06 -15.21
CA TRP A 65 19.93 8.75 -16.54
C TRP A 65 19.23 9.58 -17.62
N VAL A 66 17.92 9.74 -17.56
CA VAL A 66 17.16 10.53 -18.53
C VAL A 66 17.50 12.02 -18.37
N GLU A 67 17.60 12.52 -17.13
CA GLU A 67 18.01 13.90 -16.89
C GLU A 67 19.41 14.20 -17.44
N ALA A 68 20.38 13.32 -17.17
CA ALA A 68 21.74 13.46 -17.69
C ALA A 68 21.80 13.39 -19.22
N SER A 69 20.92 12.59 -19.83
CA SER A 69 20.86 12.41 -21.30
C SER A 69 20.21 13.59 -22.03
N ARG A 70 19.45 14.44 -21.32
CA ARG A 70 18.71 15.59 -21.90
C ARG A 70 17.98 15.24 -23.20
N PRO A 71 17.02 14.31 -23.16
CA PRO A 71 16.40 13.77 -24.36
C PRO A 71 15.73 14.87 -25.19
N MET A 72 15.85 14.76 -26.51
CA MET A 72 15.18 15.67 -27.43
C MET A 72 13.65 15.48 -27.35
N PRO A 73 12.86 16.56 -27.52
CA PRO A 73 11.41 16.47 -27.65
C PRO A 73 11.00 15.44 -28.72
N GLY A 74 10.02 14.59 -28.40
CA GLY A 74 9.54 13.51 -29.27
C GLY A 74 10.43 12.28 -29.33
N SER A 75 11.54 12.22 -28.56
CA SER A 75 12.43 11.07 -28.54
C SER A 75 11.90 9.94 -27.65
N PHE A 76 12.45 8.72 -27.84
CA PHE A 76 12.18 7.58 -26.96
C PHE A 76 12.56 7.86 -25.50
N GLY A 77 13.62 8.65 -25.26
CA GLY A 77 14.03 9.05 -23.93
C GLY A 77 12.98 9.90 -23.21
N GLU A 78 12.37 10.87 -23.91
CA GLU A 78 11.26 11.68 -23.36
C GLU A 78 10.02 10.81 -23.09
N ALA A 79 9.66 9.92 -24.02
CA ALA A 79 8.55 8.98 -23.82
C ALA A 79 8.78 8.06 -22.61
N LEU A 80 10.02 7.57 -22.41
CA LEU A 80 10.39 6.77 -21.24
C LEU A 80 10.29 7.60 -19.96
N PHE A 81 10.77 8.83 -19.96
CA PHE A 81 10.66 9.76 -18.82
C PHE A 81 9.21 9.97 -18.43
N GLY A 82 8.33 10.20 -19.39
CA GLY A 82 6.90 10.33 -19.16
C GLY A 82 6.25 9.10 -18.52
N GLN A 83 6.85 7.90 -18.66
CA GLN A 83 6.32 6.68 -18.03
C GLN A 83 6.84 6.46 -16.60
N ILE A 84 7.95 7.06 -16.21
CA ILE A 84 8.54 6.95 -14.85
C ILE A 84 8.26 8.17 -13.96
N THR A 85 7.62 9.18 -14.51
CA THR A 85 7.09 10.34 -13.79
C THR A 85 5.58 10.19 -13.63
N HIS A 86 4.98 11.03 -12.79
CA HIS A 86 3.53 11.07 -12.64
C HIS A 86 2.89 11.92 -13.74
N VAL A 87 1.72 11.48 -14.21
CA VAL A 87 0.90 12.34 -15.09
C VAL A 87 0.54 13.62 -14.33
N PRO A 88 0.69 14.81 -14.96
CA PRO A 88 0.40 16.07 -14.29
C PRO A 88 -1.02 16.17 -13.74
N TRP A 89 -2.02 15.65 -14.43
CA TRP A 89 -3.41 15.66 -13.96
C TRP A 89 -4.22 14.48 -14.48
N GLN A 90 -4.80 14.56 -15.67
CA GLN A 90 -5.65 13.54 -16.27
C GLN A 90 -4.82 12.53 -17.06
N GLY A 91 -5.07 11.26 -16.85
CA GLY A 91 -4.41 10.17 -17.55
C GLY A 91 -3.80 9.16 -16.59
N PHE A 92 -2.91 8.33 -17.13
CA PHE A 92 -2.23 7.28 -16.39
C PHE A 92 -0.91 6.91 -17.09
N CYS A 93 0.18 6.89 -16.35
CA CYS A 93 1.45 6.36 -16.80
C CYS A 93 1.87 5.14 -15.95
N PHE A 94 2.91 4.45 -16.39
CA PHE A 94 3.36 3.24 -15.72
C PHE A 94 3.66 3.48 -14.22
N TRP A 95 4.22 4.66 -13.89
CA TRP A 95 4.57 4.99 -12.51
C TRP A 95 3.37 5.16 -11.57
N ASP A 96 2.22 5.46 -12.11
CA ASP A 96 1.00 5.66 -11.32
C ASP A 96 0.43 4.38 -10.72
N ILE A 97 0.93 3.20 -11.13
CA ILE A 97 0.49 1.91 -10.58
C ILE A 97 1.10 1.58 -9.21
N ILE A 98 2.24 2.16 -8.85
CA ILE A 98 3.01 1.79 -7.64
C ILE A 98 2.14 1.90 -6.37
N MET A 99 1.55 3.06 -6.11
CA MET A 99 0.72 3.26 -4.92
C MET A 99 -0.54 2.36 -4.90
N PRO A 100 -1.34 2.24 -5.98
CA PRO A 100 -2.45 1.29 -6.04
C PRO A 100 -2.03 -0.16 -5.80
N LEU A 101 -0.87 -0.57 -6.32
CA LEU A 101 -0.37 -1.93 -6.17
C LEU A 101 0.00 -2.23 -4.70
N PHE A 102 0.64 -1.29 -3.99
CA PHE A 102 0.88 -1.42 -2.54
C PHE A 102 -0.41 -1.57 -1.75
N MET A 103 -1.41 -0.74 -2.04
CA MET A 103 -2.72 -0.80 -1.38
C MET A 103 -3.42 -2.14 -1.66
N PHE A 104 -3.44 -2.56 -2.91
CA PHE A 104 -4.01 -3.84 -3.35
C PHE A 104 -3.31 -5.03 -2.67
N MET A 105 -1.98 -5.06 -2.66
CA MET A 105 -1.22 -6.13 -2.01
C MET A 105 -1.42 -6.17 -0.49
N SER A 106 -1.62 -5.01 0.16
CA SER A 106 -1.99 -4.96 1.57
C SER A 106 -3.34 -5.65 1.81
N GLY A 107 -4.31 -5.41 0.92
CA GLY A 107 -5.62 -6.07 0.91
C GLY A 107 -5.52 -7.58 0.76
N ILE A 108 -4.71 -8.10 -0.17
CA ILE A 108 -4.51 -9.55 -0.36
C ILE A 108 -4.11 -10.23 0.97
N THR A 109 -3.36 -9.56 1.82
CA THR A 109 -2.90 -10.14 3.09
C THR A 109 -4.01 -10.33 4.13
N ILE A 110 -5.14 -9.61 4.03
CA ILE A 110 -6.23 -9.63 5.02
C ILE A 110 -6.82 -11.05 5.21
N PRO A 111 -7.26 -11.77 4.17
CA PRO A 111 -7.80 -13.11 4.34
C PRO A 111 -6.81 -14.10 4.95
N PHE A 112 -5.50 -13.93 4.71
CA PHE A 112 -4.46 -14.81 5.25
C PHE A 112 -4.15 -14.51 6.73
N SER A 113 -4.13 -13.24 7.11
CA SER A 113 -3.76 -12.81 8.47
C SER A 113 -4.93 -12.73 9.43
N MET A 114 -6.13 -12.37 8.95
CA MET A 114 -7.33 -12.13 9.76
C MET A 114 -8.39 -13.22 9.66
N GLY A 115 -8.25 -14.21 8.75
CA GLY A 115 -9.23 -15.25 8.52
C GLY A 115 -9.54 -16.14 9.73
N LYS A 116 -8.65 -16.23 10.70
CA LYS A 116 -8.88 -16.94 11.97
C LYS A 116 -9.92 -16.25 12.86
N TYR A 117 -9.99 -14.92 12.81
CA TYR A 117 -10.99 -14.13 13.56
C TYR A 117 -12.39 -14.22 12.94
N GLN A 118 -12.49 -14.36 11.63
CA GLN A 118 -13.76 -14.54 10.92
C GLN A 118 -14.44 -15.88 11.28
N ARG A 119 -13.66 -16.93 11.49
CA ARG A 119 -14.19 -18.28 11.78
C ARG A 119 -14.56 -18.51 13.23
N GLY A 120 -14.32 -17.55 14.10
CA GLY A 120 -14.54 -17.73 15.54
C GLY A 120 -13.53 -18.66 16.23
N GLU A 121 -12.49 -19.11 15.50
CA GLU A 121 -11.44 -20.00 16.01
C GLU A 121 -10.60 -19.33 17.13
N CYS A 122 -10.61 -17.99 17.18
CA CYS A 122 -10.07 -17.20 18.27
C CYS A 122 -11.10 -16.14 18.65
N ALA A 123 -11.84 -16.39 19.71
CA ALA A 123 -12.92 -15.51 20.19
C ALA A 123 -12.43 -14.15 20.75
N ASP A 124 -11.13 -13.89 20.80
CA ASP A 124 -10.56 -12.70 21.40
C ASP A 124 -10.63 -11.49 20.43
N ARG A 125 -11.79 -10.84 20.49
CA ARG A 125 -12.05 -9.57 19.75
C ARG A 125 -11.09 -8.46 20.17
N GLY A 126 -10.65 -8.45 21.42
CA GLY A 126 -9.71 -7.46 21.96
C GLY A 126 -8.35 -7.58 21.27
N HIS A 127 -7.84 -8.77 21.12
CA HIS A 127 -6.59 -9.04 20.40
C HIS A 127 -6.66 -8.66 18.91
N PHE A 128 -7.81 -8.87 18.26
CA PHE A 128 -8.01 -8.43 16.87
C PHE A 128 -7.95 -6.90 16.77
N LEU A 129 -8.72 -6.19 17.59
CA LEU A 129 -8.77 -4.73 17.56
C LEU A 129 -7.43 -4.10 17.93
N LEU A 130 -6.74 -4.63 18.95
CA LEU A 130 -5.41 -4.17 19.35
C LEU A 130 -4.39 -4.35 18.22
N ARG A 131 -4.41 -5.49 17.52
CA ARG A 131 -3.53 -5.74 16.37
C ARG A 131 -3.83 -4.76 15.23
N LEU A 132 -5.12 -4.51 14.96
CA LEU A 132 -5.56 -3.58 13.94
C LEU A 132 -5.15 -2.14 14.28
N PHE A 133 -5.38 -1.72 15.52
CA PHE A 133 -4.99 -0.41 16.03
C PHE A 133 -3.47 -0.23 15.98
N ARG A 134 -2.68 -1.21 16.46
CA ARG A 134 -1.22 -1.14 16.40
C ARG A 134 -0.73 -0.97 14.96
N ARG A 135 -1.30 -1.74 14.02
CA ARG A 135 -0.93 -1.64 12.60
C ARG A 135 -1.28 -0.26 12.04
N PHE A 136 -2.46 0.25 12.35
CA PHE A 136 -2.88 1.60 11.97
C PHE A 136 -1.88 2.65 12.48
N MET A 137 -1.61 2.63 13.78
CA MET A 137 -0.71 3.61 14.41
C MET A 137 0.71 3.55 13.86
N VAL A 138 1.25 2.35 13.65
CA VAL A 138 2.60 2.21 13.06
C VAL A 138 2.64 2.79 11.65
N LEU A 139 1.70 2.45 10.77
CA LEU A 139 1.66 2.97 9.42
C LEU A 139 1.40 4.48 9.39
N TRP A 140 0.52 4.96 10.25
CA TRP A 140 0.19 6.39 10.35
C TRP A 140 1.41 7.22 10.79
N LEU A 141 2.05 6.81 11.88
CA LEU A 141 3.23 7.51 12.41
C LEU A 141 4.41 7.45 11.43
N LEU A 142 4.65 6.31 10.79
CA LEU A 142 5.70 6.21 9.77
C LEU A 142 5.38 7.09 8.54
N GLY A 143 4.12 7.21 8.16
CA GLY A 143 3.71 8.15 7.11
C GLY A 143 3.97 9.61 7.51
N MET A 144 3.69 9.97 8.76
CA MET A 144 4.01 11.31 9.29
C MET A 144 5.52 11.56 9.38
N VAL A 145 6.32 10.52 9.66
CA VAL A 145 7.79 10.63 9.62
C VAL A 145 8.26 10.83 8.18
N ALA A 146 7.66 10.12 7.22
CA ALA A 146 8.08 10.13 5.82
C ALA A 146 7.79 11.48 5.12
N GLN A 147 6.57 11.95 5.18
CA GLN A 147 6.14 13.17 4.47
C GLN A 147 5.41 14.19 5.36
N GLY A 148 5.09 13.81 6.60
CA GLY A 148 4.38 14.68 7.54
C GLY A 148 5.25 15.59 8.38
N ASN A 149 6.56 15.63 8.15
CA ASN A 149 7.55 16.43 8.91
C ASN A 149 7.52 16.20 10.43
N LEU A 150 7.09 15.02 10.91
CA LEU A 150 6.94 14.73 12.33
C LEU A 150 8.26 14.92 13.11
N LEU A 151 9.38 14.50 12.54
CA LEU A 151 10.71 14.60 13.15
C LEU A 151 11.31 16.01 13.06
N GLY A 152 10.72 16.91 12.30
CA GLY A 152 11.12 18.33 12.25
C GLY A 152 10.79 19.08 13.54
N LEU A 153 9.93 18.50 14.41
CA LEU A 153 9.49 19.05 15.68
C LEU A 153 8.91 20.48 15.59
N ASP A 154 8.52 20.88 14.40
CA ASP A 154 7.85 22.15 14.14
C ASP A 154 6.38 21.90 13.79
N LEU A 155 5.48 22.28 14.70
CA LEU A 155 4.04 22.12 14.53
C LEU A 155 3.45 22.93 13.36
N ARG A 156 4.19 23.91 12.85
CA ARG A 156 3.78 24.69 11.67
C ARG A 156 3.92 23.89 10.39
N GLN A 157 4.97 23.08 10.31
CA GLN A 157 5.27 22.25 9.14
C GLN A 157 4.72 20.82 9.22
N LEU A 158 3.93 20.53 10.27
CA LEU A 158 3.37 19.22 10.48
C LEU A 158 2.18 18.98 9.53
N HIS A 159 2.24 17.90 8.75
CA HIS A 159 1.14 17.45 7.91
C HIS A 159 0.52 16.17 8.51
N LEU A 160 -0.81 16.17 8.66
CA LEU A 160 -1.51 15.07 9.33
C LEU A 160 -1.80 13.89 8.41
N TYR A 161 -2.13 14.17 7.15
CA TYR A 161 -2.47 13.13 6.18
C TYR A 161 -1.85 13.50 4.82
N SER A 162 -0.75 12.84 4.46
CA SER A 162 0.08 13.23 3.32
C SER A 162 0.77 12.06 2.61
N ASN A 163 0.55 10.80 3.08
CA ASN A 163 1.42 9.69 2.66
C ASN A 163 0.64 8.43 2.26
N THR A 164 1.24 7.67 1.34
CA THR A 164 0.77 6.35 0.90
C THR A 164 0.57 5.37 2.07
N LEU A 165 1.45 5.38 3.09
CA LEU A 165 1.32 4.49 4.25
C LEU A 165 0.04 4.78 5.05
N GLN A 166 -0.35 6.05 5.16
CA GLN A 166 -1.58 6.47 5.83
C GLN A 166 -2.81 6.05 5.02
N SER A 167 -2.77 6.19 3.69
CA SER A 167 -3.85 5.70 2.80
C SER A 167 -4.03 4.19 2.91
N ILE A 168 -2.92 3.42 2.96
CA ILE A 168 -2.96 1.98 3.23
C ILE A 168 -3.58 1.71 4.60
N ALA A 169 -3.22 2.48 5.63
CA ALA A 169 -3.73 2.29 6.99
C ALA A 169 -5.25 2.46 7.04
N VAL A 170 -5.78 3.52 6.44
CA VAL A 170 -7.23 3.79 6.36
C VAL A 170 -7.95 2.66 5.62
N GLY A 171 -7.52 2.37 4.39
CA GLY A 171 -8.15 1.31 3.59
C GLY A 171 -8.08 -0.05 4.26
N TYR A 172 -6.93 -0.40 4.86
CA TYR A 172 -6.73 -1.68 5.54
C TYR A 172 -7.65 -1.85 6.76
N VAL A 173 -7.77 -0.81 7.60
CA VAL A 173 -8.62 -0.88 8.80
C VAL A 173 -10.07 -1.11 8.43
N VAL A 174 -10.60 -0.31 7.49
CA VAL A 174 -12.00 -0.44 7.06
C VAL A 174 -12.26 -1.83 6.46
N VAL A 175 -11.40 -2.28 5.54
CA VAL A 175 -11.58 -3.58 4.89
C VAL A 175 -11.39 -4.74 5.86
N ALA A 176 -10.45 -4.66 6.82
CA ALA A 176 -10.26 -5.71 7.82
C ALA A 176 -11.47 -5.83 8.76
N LEU A 177 -12.07 -4.71 9.17
CA LEU A 177 -13.31 -4.71 9.96
C LEU A 177 -14.46 -5.32 9.15
N LEU A 178 -14.66 -4.89 7.93
CA LEU A 178 -15.67 -5.46 7.03
C LEU A 178 -15.45 -6.97 6.85
N PHE A 179 -14.21 -7.39 6.58
CA PHE A 179 -13.87 -8.80 6.36
C PHE A 179 -14.19 -9.68 7.56
N VAL A 180 -13.93 -9.23 8.78
CA VAL A 180 -14.13 -10.02 9.99
C VAL A 180 -15.60 -10.05 10.42
N TYR A 181 -16.31 -8.92 10.31
CA TYR A 181 -17.65 -8.79 10.91
C TYR A 181 -18.80 -8.92 9.93
N THR A 182 -18.55 -8.90 8.62
CA THR A 182 -19.64 -8.89 7.63
C THR A 182 -19.49 -9.97 6.56
N SER A 183 -20.61 -10.27 5.88
CA SER A 183 -20.61 -11.17 4.73
C SER A 183 -19.99 -10.51 3.50
N TRP A 184 -19.49 -11.29 2.54
CA TRP A 184 -18.90 -10.76 1.31
C TRP A 184 -19.88 -9.87 0.51
N ARG A 185 -21.20 -10.16 0.58
CA ARG A 185 -22.24 -9.33 -0.06
C ARG A 185 -22.33 -7.96 0.59
N THR A 186 -22.36 -7.91 1.93
CA THR A 186 -22.36 -6.65 2.68
C THR A 186 -21.06 -5.85 2.42
N GLN A 187 -19.91 -6.54 2.38
CA GLN A 187 -18.63 -5.89 2.05
C GLN A 187 -18.70 -5.21 0.69
N LEU A 188 -19.17 -5.94 -0.34
CA LEU A 188 -19.32 -5.41 -1.69
C LEU A 188 -20.29 -4.22 -1.73
N THR A 189 -21.44 -4.31 -1.03
CA THR A 189 -22.42 -3.22 -0.95
C THR A 189 -21.81 -1.98 -0.30
N VAL A 190 -21.09 -2.12 0.83
CA VAL A 190 -20.45 -0.97 1.51
C VAL A 190 -19.39 -0.32 0.62
N VAL A 191 -18.54 -1.12 -0.02
CA VAL A 191 -17.50 -0.59 -0.91
C VAL A 191 -18.11 0.10 -2.15
N ALA A 192 -19.12 -0.50 -2.74
CA ALA A 192 -19.85 0.14 -3.84
C ALA A 192 -20.52 1.45 -3.39
N SER A 193 -21.09 1.48 -2.16
CA SER A 193 -21.65 2.70 -1.58
C SER A 193 -20.58 3.79 -1.35
N CYS A 194 -19.36 3.43 -0.93
CA CYS A 194 -18.26 4.38 -0.82
C CYS A 194 -17.91 4.99 -2.18
N MET A 195 -17.80 4.17 -3.22
CA MET A 195 -17.50 4.65 -4.58
C MET A 195 -18.63 5.51 -5.15
N LEU A 196 -19.89 5.13 -4.90
CA LEU A 196 -21.06 5.92 -5.29
C LEU A 196 -21.14 7.23 -4.52
N ALA A 197 -20.83 7.21 -3.21
CA ALA A 197 -20.78 8.43 -2.39
C ALA A 197 -19.73 9.41 -2.90
N TYR A 198 -18.55 8.92 -3.31
CA TYR A 198 -17.53 9.74 -3.95
C TYR A 198 -18.10 10.47 -5.19
N VAL A 199 -18.72 9.73 -6.11
CA VAL A 199 -19.33 10.31 -7.32
C VAL A 199 -20.50 11.24 -6.98
N ALA A 200 -21.32 10.87 -5.99
CA ALA A 200 -22.45 11.69 -5.55
C ALA A 200 -22.00 13.04 -4.96
N VAL A 201 -20.88 13.08 -4.23
CA VAL A 201 -20.31 14.34 -3.72
C VAL A 201 -19.91 15.25 -4.89
N PHE A 202 -19.28 14.71 -5.93
CA PHE A 202 -18.97 15.45 -7.13
C PHE A 202 -20.23 15.94 -7.87
N ALA A 203 -21.26 15.11 -7.95
CA ALA A 203 -22.50 15.47 -8.64
C ALA A 203 -23.31 16.54 -7.90
N ILE A 204 -23.38 16.46 -6.56
CA ILE A 204 -24.26 17.32 -5.76
C ILE A 204 -23.58 18.66 -5.42
N TRP A 205 -22.32 18.63 -5.04
CA TRP A 205 -21.57 19.80 -4.57
C TRP A 205 -20.46 20.25 -5.50
N GLY A 206 -19.86 19.33 -6.26
CA GLY A 206 -18.73 19.60 -7.15
C GLY A 206 -19.13 19.89 -8.60
N GLN A 207 -20.42 19.91 -8.96
CA GLN A 207 -20.92 20.15 -10.32
C GLN A 207 -20.24 19.28 -11.40
N MET A 208 -19.71 18.11 -11.01
CA MET A 208 -18.88 17.22 -11.84
C MET A 208 -17.65 17.93 -12.43
N ASP A 209 -17.15 18.96 -11.75
CA ASP A 209 -15.92 19.63 -12.13
C ASP A 209 -14.70 18.93 -11.53
N PHE A 210 -13.85 18.41 -12.41
CA PHE A 210 -12.59 17.74 -12.08
C PHE A 210 -11.37 18.60 -12.38
N THR A 211 -11.56 19.90 -12.55
CA THR A 211 -10.47 20.82 -12.86
C THR A 211 -9.51 20.95 -11.67
N ILE A 212 -8.25 21.10 -11.98
CA ILE A 212 -7.19 21.31 -10.99
C ILE A 212 -7.50 22.58 -10.16
N ASP A 213 -7.21 22.57 -8.88
CA ASP A 213 -7.42 23.65 -7.90
C ASP A 213 -8.88 24.00 -7.56
N VAL A 214 -9.86 23.59 -8.36
CA VAL A 214 -11.27 23.98 -8.18
C VAL A 214 -12.15 22.80 -7.73
N ASN A 215 -11.64 21.56 -7.87
CA ASN A 215 -12.43 20.38 -7.59
C ASN A 215 -12.79 20.20 -6.10
N ILE A 216 -13.94 19.59 -5.85
CA ILE A 216 -14.49 19.39 -4.51
C ILE A 216 -13.58 18.56 -3.57
N CYS A 217 -12.70 17.70 -4.09
CA CYS A 217 -11.76 16.95 -3.28
C CYS A 217 -10.75 17.87 -2.59
N GLU A 218 -10.21 18.83 -3.34
CA GLU A 218 -9.27 19.81 -2.78
C GLU A 218 -9.96 20.73 -1.78
N GLU A 219 -11.18 21.17 -2.11
CA GLU A 219 -11.97 22.01 -1.21
C GLU A 219 -12.23 21.31 0.14
N ILE A 220 -12.64 20.03 0.14
CA ILE A 220 -12.84 19.24 1.35
C ILE A 220 -11.53 19.11 2.14
N ASP A 221 -10.41 18.82 1.47
CA ASP A 221 -9.12 18.68 2.14
C ASP A 221 -8.66 20.01 2.76
N ARG A 222 -8.87 21.14 2.06
CA ARG A 222 -8.58 22.48 2.58
C ARG A 222 -9.42 22.82 3.81
N GLN A 223 -10.71 22.48 3.79
CA GLN A 223 -11.61 22.73 4.92
C GLN A 223 -11.32 21.82 6.13
N VAL A 224 -11.08 20.52 5.91
CA VAL A 224 -10.92 19.53 6.99
C VAL A 224 -9.53 19.56 7.60
N LEU A 225 -8.48 19.59 6.77
CA LEU A 225 -7.09 19.56 7.22
C LEU A 225 -6.53 20.96 7.52
N GLY A 226 -7.03 21.97 6.82
CA GLY A 226 -6.58 23.35 6.99
C GLY A 226 -5.06 23.47 6.84
N ARG A 227 -4.42 24.11 7.82
CA ARG A 227 -2.95 24.30 7.84
C ARG A 227 -2.13 23.02 7.96
N TRP A 228 -2.75 21.89 8.32
CA TRP A 228 -2.10 20.59 8.44
C TRP A 228 -2.23 19.73 7.18
N ARG A 229 -2.79 20.31 6.12
CA ARG A 229 -2.80 19.69 4.79
C ARG A 229 -1.38 19.69 4.24
N ASP A 230 -1.01 18.62 3.56
CA ASP A 230 0.21 18.58 2.75
C ASP A 230 0.11 19.65 1.63
N GLY A 231 1.23 20.21 1.20
CA GLY A 231 1.23 21.34 0.27
C GLY A 231 0.86 22.69 0.92
N VAL A 232 1.04 22.84 2.23
CA VAL A 232 1.00 24.16 2.91
C VAL A 232 2.42 24.68 3.09
N VAL A 233 2.65 25.92 2.63
CA VAL A 233 3.93 26.63 2.77
C VAL A 233 3.78 27.79 3.73
N TRP A 234 4.73 27.93 4.65
CA TRP A 234 4.78 29.03 5.62
C TRP A 234 5.76 30.13 5.17
N GLN A 235 5.27 31.36 5.15
CA GLN A 235 6.08 32.57 4.95
C GLN A 235 5.98 33.43 6.20
N GLY A 236 6.97 33.34 7.07
CA GLY A 236 6.94 33.97 8.39
C GLY A 236 5.83 33.40 9.26
N ASN A 237 4.83 34.22 9.64
CA ASN A 237 3.67 33.81 10.44
C ASN A 237 2.41 33.52 9.65
N GLN A 238 2.46 33.64 8.32
CA GLN A 238 1.34 33.37 7.42
C GLN A 238 1.61 32.08 6.66
N TRP A 239 0.55 31.34 6.32
CA TRP A 239 0.61 30.16 5.50
C TRP A 239 -0.28 30.30 4.27
N HIS A 240 0.09 29.64 3.19
CA HIS A 240 -0.66 29.59 1.95
C HIS A 240 -0.56 28.21 1.31
N TRP A 241 -1.44 27.91 0.37
CA TRP A 241 -1.43 26.66 -0.38
C TRP A 241 -0.31 26.68 -1.42
N GLU A 242 0.44 25.58 -1.51
CA GLU A 242 1.40 25.37 -2.60
C GLU A 242 0.64 25.15 -3.92
N PRO A 243 0.83 26.02 -4.95
CA PRO A 243 0.05 25.93 -6.19
C PRO A 243 0.30 24.64 -6.99
N THR A 244 1.39 23.95 -6.74
CA THR A 244 1.79 22.74 -7.49
C THR A 244 1.37 21.44 -6.80
N TYR A 245 0.81 21.53 -5.60
CA TYR A 245 0.41 20.33 -4.82
C TYR A 245 -1.10 20.07 -4.92
N HIS A 246 -1.47 18.99 -5.60
CA HIS A 246 -2.86 18.66 -5.93
C HIS A 246 -3.35 17.33 -5.37
N TYR A 247 -2.55 16.59 -4.56
CA TYR A 247 -2.99 15.34 -3.94
C TYR A 247 -4.03 15.61 -2.87
N THR A 248 -5.05 14.72 -2.84
CA THR A 248 -6.16 14.80 -1.88
C THR A 248 -6.32 13.48 -1.13
N TRP A 249 -6.80 13.56 0.10
CA TRP A 249 -6.76 12.45 1.03
C TRP A 249 -8.13 12.09 1.62
N ILE A 250 -8.93 13.07 2.05
CA ILE A 250 -10.16 12.83 2.80
C ILE A 250 -11.21 12.13 1.93
N LEU A 251 -11.68 12.77 0.86
CA LEU A 251 -12.68 12.18 -0.01
C LEU A 251 -12.11 10.98 -0.79
N SER A 252 -10.86 11.06 -1.21
CA SER A 252 -10.12 9.98 -1.85
C SER A 252 -10.04 8.70 -1.01
N SER A 253 -10.14 8.81 0.33
CA SER A 253 -10.15 7.66 1.25
C SER A 253 -11.29 6.68 0.96
N LEU A 254 -12.42 7.12 0.44
CA LEU A 254 -13.52 6.24 0.02
C LEU A 254 -13.08 5.27 -1.08
N ASN A 255 -12.31 5.75 -2.03
CA ASN A 255 -11.77 4.96 -3.13
C ASN A 255 -10.49 4.18 -2.72
N PHE A 256 -9.73 4.64 -1.72
CA PHE A 256 -8.65 3.85 -1.11
C PHE A 256 -9.20 2.55 -0.50
N VAL A 257 -10.34 2.62 0.20
CA VAL A 257 -11.04 1.43 0.71
C VAL A 257 -11.38 0.45 -0.42
N ALA A 258 -11.86 0.95 -1.56
CA ALA A 258 -12.19 0.11 -2.71
C ALA A 258 -10.93 -0.58 -3.29
N THR A 259 -9.81 0.13 -3.41
CA THR A 259 -8.55 -0.44 -3.90
C THR A 259 -8.05 -1.57 -2.99
N VAL A 260 -8.06 -1.36 -1.67
CA VAL A 260 -7.67 -2.40 -0.70
C VAL A 260 -8.66 -3.56 -0.71
N TYR A 261 -9.96 -3.29 -0.88
CA TYR A 261 -10.98 -4.34 -0.95
C TYR A 261 -10.82 -5.22 -2.19
N MET A 262 -10.50 -4.66 -3.36
CA MET A 262 -10.17 -5.46 -4.56
C MET A 262 -9.03 -6.45 -4.27
N GLY A 263 -8.01 -6.01 -3.54
CA GLY A 263 -6.94 -6.88 -3.06
C GLY A 263 -7.46 -7.96 -2.10
N CYS A 264 -8.35 -7.60 -1.17
CA CYS A 264 -8.93 -8.56 -0.22
C CYS A 264 -9.75 -9.65 -0.97
N MET A 265 -10.54 -9.28 -1.97
CA MET A 265 -11.25 -10.22 -2.85
C MET A 265 -10.29 -11.15 -3.59
N ALA A 266 -9.22 -10.61 -4.18
CA ALA A 266 -8.17 -11.41 -4.80
C ALA A 266 -7.54 -12.41 -3.80
N GLY A 267 -7.26 -11.96 -2.57
CA GLY A 267 -6.76 -12.80 -1.48
C GLY A 267 -7.74 -13.91 -1.09
N MET A 268 -9.05 -13.64 -1.05
CA MET A 268 -10.09 -14.66 -0.80
C MET A 268 -10.12 -15.70 -1.92
N VAL A 269 -10.04 -15.27 -3.18
CA VAL A 269 -9.96 -16.19 -4.34
C VAL A 269 -8.72 -17.06 -4.26
N LEU A 270 -7.55 -16.48 -4.01
CA LEU A 270 -6.28 -17.19 -3.92
C LEU A 270 -6.26 -18.19 -2.76
N ARG A 271 -6.89 -17.88 -1.64
CA ARG A 271 -7.01 -18.75 -0.47
C ARG A 271 -8.11 -19.81 -0.60
N SER A 272 -9.04 -19.66 -1.51
CA SER A 272 -10.16 -20.59 -1.71
C SER A 272 -9.67 -22.00 -2.11
N GLY A 273 -10.53 -23.01 -1.96
CA GLY A 273 -10.30 -24.38 -2.44
C GLY A 273 -10.50 -24.60 -3.94
N LEU A 274 -10.67 -23.53 -4.73
CA LEU A 274 -10.86 -23.61 -6.17
C LEU A 274 -9.62 -24.17 -6.88
N LYS A 275 -9.83 -24.78 -8.06
CA LYS A 275 -8.71 -25.22 -8.93
C LYS A 275 -7.86 -24.00 -9.32
N ASN A 276 -6.56 -24.20 -9.41
CA ASN A 276 -5.60 -23.12 -9.71
C ASN A 276 -5.93 -22.38 -11.03
N THR A 277 -6.38 -23.12 -12.04
CA THR A 277 -6.80 -22.52 -13.33
C THR A 277 -8.03 -21.65 -13.18
N SER A 278 -8.98 -22.02 -12.29
CA SER A 278 -10.17 -21.19 -12.01
C SER A 278 -9.80 -19.92 -11.26
N LYS A 279 -8.89 -20.00 -10.27
CA LYS A 279 -8.36 -18.81 -9.58
C LYS A 279 -7.74 -17.83 -10.57
N LEU A 280 -6.88 -18.33 -11.46
CA LEU A 280 -6.23 -17.51 -12.49
C LEU A 280 -7.27 -16.86 -13.43
N ARG A 281 -8.24 -17.63 -13.93
CA ARG A 281 -9.31 -17.10 -14.79
C ARG A 281 -10.11 -16.00 -14.10
N ILE A 282 -10.46 -16.17 -12.82
CA ILE A 282 -11.20 -15.16 -12.04
C ILE A 282 -10.39 -13.87 -11.95
N LEU A 283 -9.11 -13.95 -11.59
CA LEU A 283 -8.24 -12.77 -11.49
C LEU A 283 -8.15 -12.03 -12.83
N LEU A 284 -7.87 -12.75 -13.92
CA LEU A 284 -7.70 -12.16 -15.25
C LEU A 284 -9.01 -11.58 -15.78
N PHE A 285 -10.12 -12.33 -15.69
CA PHE A 285 -11.43 -11.87 -16.17
C PHE A 285 -11.91 -10.65 -15.39
N THR A 286 -11.82 -10.69 -14.04
CA THR A 286 -12.22 -9.54 -13.20
C THR A 286 -11.31 -8.34 -13.48
N GLY A 287 -10.00 -8.55 -13.67
CA GLY A 287 -9.08 -7.48 -14.02
C GLY A 287 -9.44 -6.79 -15.32
N LEU A 288 -9.71 -7.57 -16.39
CA LEU A 288 -10.15 -7.03 -17.68
C LEU A 288 -11.51 -6.32 -17.57
N LEU A 289 -12.46 -6.90 -16.84
CA LEU A 289 -13.78 -6.29 -16.62
C LEU A 289 -13.65 -4.92 -15.94
N LEU A 290 -12.82 -4.79 -14.91
CA LEU A 290 -12.61 -3.52 -14.22
C LEU A 290 -11.96 -2.47 -15.14
N ILE A 291 -11.04 -2.86 -16.01
CA ILE A 291 -10.44 -1.95 -17.01
C ILE A 291 -11.50 -1.46 -17.99
N VAL A 292 -12.36 -2.35 -18.49
CA VAL A 292 -13.47 -1.96 -19.37
C VAL A 292 -14.44 -1.01 -18.67
N LEU A 293 -14.80 -1.30 -17.42
CA LEU A 293 -15.64 -0.41 -16.60
C LEU A 293 -14.97 0.95 -16.36
N ALA A 294 -13.65 0.99 -16.15
CA ALA A 294 -12.90 2.23 -15.99
C ALA A 294 -13.03 3.12 -17.24
N PHE A 295 -12.81 2.56 -18.43
CA PHE A 295 -12.95 3.29 -19.68
C PHE A 295 -14.40 3.71 -19.94
N ALA A 296 -15.39 2.85 -19.65
CA ALA A 296 -16.79 3.22 -19.78
C ALA A 296 -17.17 4.39 -18.86
N LEU A 297 -16.60 4.42 -17.64
CA LEU A 297 -16.84 5.48 -16.67
C LEU A 297 -16.03 6.75 -16.96
N SER A 298 -14.90 6.64 -17.63
CA SER A 298 -13.96 7.76 -17.83
C SER A 298 -14.53 8.92 -18.65
N GLY A 299 -15.59 8.69 -19.42
CA GLY A 299 -16.33 9.74 -20.12
C GLY A 299 -17.11 10.67 -19.18
N VAL A 300 -17.41 10.24 -17.94
CA VAL A 300 -18.13 11.03 -16.94
C VAL A 300 -17.21 11.39 -15.76
N VAL A 301 -16.41 10.44 -15.30
CA VAL A 301 -15.44 10.61 -14.22
C VAL A 301 -14.05 10.31 -14.80
N PRO A 302 -13.25 11.34 -15.10
CA PRO A 302 -11.95 11.15 -15.74
C PRO A 302 -10.98 10.34 -14.85
N ILE A 303 -9.99 9.68 -15.48
CA ILE A 303 -8.93 8.96 -14.77
C ILE A 303 -7.94 9.97 -14.22
N ILE A 304 -7.99 10.22 -12.92
CA ILE A 304 -7.12 11.18 -12.22
C ILE A 304 -6.61 10.55 -10.93
N LYS A 305 -5.30 10.39 -10.82
CA LYS A 305 -4.65 9.80 -9.65
C LYS A 305 -4.67 10.74 -8.44
N HIS A 306 -4.45 12.02 -8.62
CA HIS A 306 -4.31 13.00 -7.53
C HIS A 306 -5.54 13.06 -6.62
N ILE A 307 -6.72 12.93 -7.19
CA ILE A 307 -7.99 12.87 -6.45
C ILE A 307 -8.52 11.44 -6.29
N TRP A 308 -7.76 10.44 -6.71
CA TRP A 308 -8.11 9.01 -6.68
C TRP A 308 -9.51 8.71 -7.20
N SER A 309 -9.81 9.17 -8.41
CA SER A 309 -11.14 9.08 -9.01
C SER A 309 -11.62 7.63 -9.09
N THR A 310 -12.95 7.44 -9.16
CA THR A 310 -13.56 6.09 -9.24
C THR A 310 -13.11 5.34 -10.49
N SER A 311 -12.98 6.00 -11.63
CA SER A 311 -12.44 5.42 -12.87
C SER A 311 -10.96 5.01 -12.71
N MET A 312 -10.13 5.84 -12.05
CA MET A 312 -8.75 5.51 -11.70
C MET A 312 -8.69 4.28 -10.79
N THR A 313 -9.60 4.17 -9.82
CA THR A 313 -9.68 3.04 -8.90
C THR A 313 -9.99 1.74 -9.65
N PHE A 314 -10.94 1.73 -10.58
CA PHE A 314 -11.22 0.57 -11.42
C PHE A 314 -10.06 0.25 -12.36
N PHE A 315 -9.46 1.24 -12.98
CA PHE A 315 -8.36 1.04 -13.93
C PHE A 315 -7.14 0.44 -13.25
N SER A 316 -6.67 1.07 -12.18
CA SER A 316 -5.51 0.59 -11.42
C SER A 316 -5.78 -0.75 -10.72
N GLY A 317 -6.98 -0.94 -10.14
CA GLY A 317 -7.39 -2.21 -9.54
C GLY A 317 -7.43 -3.34 -10.56
N GLY A 318 -7.90 -3.07 -11.78
CA GLY A 318 -7.87 -4.01 -12.90
C GLY A 318 -6.45 -4.43 -13.27
N ILE A 319 -5.54 -3.47 -13.42
CA ILE A 319 -4.11 -3.74 -13.69
C ILE A 319 -3.48 -4.55 -12.55
N CYS A 320 -3.75 -4.19 -11.28
CA CYS A 320 -3.26 -4.93 -10.12
C CYS A 320 -3.69 -6.40 -10.13
N LEU A 321 -4.96 -6.68 -10.51
CA LEU A 321 -5.47 -8.05 -10.66
C LEU A 321 -4.76 -8.82 -11.77
N LEU A 322 -4.51 -8.18 -12.91
CA LEU A 322 -3.74 -8.78 -14.02
C LEU A 322 -2.30 -9.08 -13.62
N LEU A 323 -1.63 -8.14 -12.95
CA LEU A 323 -0.27 -8.33 -12.46
C LEU A 323 -0.20 -9.46 -11.43
N MET A 324 -1.16 -9.52 -10.47
CA MET A 324 -1.24 -10.63 -9.52
C MET A 324 -1.52 -11.95 -10.21
N GLY A 325 -2.40 -11.97 -11.21
CA GLY A 325 -2.67 -13.16 -12.02
C GLY A 325 -1.45 -13.65 -12.79
N ALA A 326 -0.70 -12.73 -13.39
CA ALA A 326 0.55 -13.03 -14.09
C ALA A 326 1.62 -13.58 -13.12
N ALA A 327 1.82 -12.91 -11.97
CA ALA A 327 2.76 -13.37 -10.94
C ALA A 327 2.37 -14.75 -10.40
N TYR A 328 1.08 -14.98 -10.12
CA TYR A 328 0.56 -16.27 -9.67
C TYR A 328 0.80 -17.37 -10.71
N TYR A 329 0.51 -17.10 -11.98
CA TYR A 329 0.76 -18.06 -13.07
C TYR A 329 2.24 -18.41 -13.20
N TRP A 330 3.11 -17.39 -13.22
CA TRP A 330 4.54 -17.57 -13.47
C TRP A 330 5.27 -18.23 -12.30
N VAL A 331 4.97 -17.78 -11.09
CA VAL A 331 5.68 -18.18 -9.88
C VAL A 331 5.05 -19.42 -9.24
N ASP A 332 3.74 -19.35 -8.90
CA ASP A 332 3.11 -20.41 -8.12
C ASP A 332 2.66 -21.60 -8.98
N LEU A 333 2.21 -21.37 -10.24
CA LEU A 333 1.78 -22.46 -11.11
C LEU A 333 2.93 -23.06 -11.92
N LYS A 334 3.80 -22.24 -12.47
CA LYS A 334 4.93 -22.71 -13.30
C LYS A 334 6.22 -22.96 -12.53
N GLY A 335 6.31 -22.53 -11.28
CA GLY A 335 7.49 -22.68 -10.41
C GLY A 335 8.73 -21.93 -10.92
N ARG A 336 8.56 -20.94 -11.80
CA ARG A 336 9.66 -20.19 -12.40
C ARG A 336 10.12 -19.06 -11.50
N THR A 337 11.11 -19.33 -10.65
CA THR A 337 11.66 -18.37 -9.68
C THR A 337 13.11 -17.99 -9.93
N ARG A 338 13.79 -18.64 -10.91
CA ARG A 338 15.19 -18.36 -11.23
C ARG A 338 15.35 -16.89 -11.64
N GLY A 339 16.33 -16.21 -11.04
CA GLY A 339 16.58 -14.78 -11.29
C GLY A 339 15.64 -13.80 -10.56
N LEU A 340 14.56 -14.28 -9.91
CA LEU A 340 13.61 -13.41 -9.21
C LEU A 340 13.78 -13.40 -7.67
N MET A 341 14.61 -14.30 -7.15
CA MET A 341 14.71 -14.49 -5.69
C MET A 341 15.28 -13.28 -4.92
N TRP A 342 16.02 -12.40 -5.59
CA TRP A 342 16.52 -11.17 -4.99
C TRP A 342 15.39 -10.17 -4.67
N LEU A 343 14.29 -10.19 -5.43
CA LEU A 343 13.09 -9.39 -5.15
C LEU A 343 12.49 -9.76 -3.79
N ARG A 344 12.67 -10.99 -3.34
CA ARG A 344 12.20 -11.44 -2.02
C ARG A 344 12.85 -10.68 -0.86
N PHE A 345 14.04 -10.13 -1.04
CA PHE A 345 14.69 -9.30 -0.03
C PHE A 345 13.87 -8.03 0.22
N TYR A 346 13.45 -7.34 -0.85
CA TYR A 346 12.52 -6.19 -0.79
C TYR A 346 11.15 -6.62 -0.23
N GLY A 347 10.53 -7.64 -0.79
CA GLY A 347 9.17 -8.06 -0.40
C GLY A 347 9.05 -8.56 1.04
N SER A 348 10.12 -9.10 1.64
CA SER A 348 10.12 -9.59 3.01
C SER A 348 10.21 -8.47 4.05
N ASN A 349 10.88 -7.36 3.74
CA ASN A 349 11.06 -6.19 4.59
C ASN A 349 10.56 -4.91 3.90
N SER A 350 9.36 -4.99 3.33
CA SER A 350 8.81 -3.93 2.48
C SER A 350 8.73 -2.56 3.15
N LEU A 351 8.41 -2.52 4.44
CA LEU A 351 8.35 -1.28 5.19
C LEU A 351 9.74 -0.63 5.36
N VAL A 352 10.75 -1.45 5.67
CA VAL A 352 12.14 -0.98 5.77
C VAL A 352 12.65 -0.53 4.41
N ALA A 353 12.38 -1.31 3.35
CA ALA A 353 12.76 -0.96 1.98
C ALA A 353 12.21 0.41 1.57
N TYR A 354 10.92 0.68 1.85
CA TYR A 354 10.31 1.97 1.59
C TYR A 354 10.95 3.09 2.41
N MET A 355 11.01 2.94 3.74
CA MET A 355 11.52 4.00 4.62
C MET A 355 12.99 4.32 4.38
N VAL A 356 13.83 3.30 4.18
CA VAL A 356 15.26 3.51 3.94
C VAL A 356 15.51 4.00 2.52
N GLY A 357 14.82 3.42 1.53
CA GLY A 357 15.01 3.75 0.13
C GLY A 357 14.61 5.19 -0.22
N GLU A 358 13.48 5.65 0.34
CA GLU A 358 12.93 6.98 0.01
C GLU A 358 13.47 8.11 0.90
N HIS A 359 13.91 7.81 2.14
CA HIS A 359 14.19 8.86 3.11
C HIS A 359 15.63 8.86 3.66
N VAL A 360 16.45 7.85 3.32
CA VAL A 360 17.84 7.80 3.75
C VAL A 360 18.78 7.98 2.55
N SER A 361 19.49 9.08 2.51
CA SER A 361 20.49 9.33 1.48
C SER A 361 21.82 8.66 1.83
N PHE A 362 22.37 7.90 0.89
CA PHE A 362 23.72 7.30 0.98
C PHE A 362 24.72 7.98 0.03
N SER A 363 24.41 9.18 -0.48
CA SER A 363 25.24 9.92 -1.43
C SER A 363 26.65 10.17 -0.91
N SER A 364 26.81 10.46 0.39
CA SER A 364 28.13 10.64 1.01
C SER A 364 29.03 9.42 0.90
N ILE A 365 28.47 8.20 0.90
CA ILE A 365 29.25 6.96 0.70
C ILE A 365 29.73 6.89 -0.75
N THR A 366 28.85 7.19 -1.71
CA THR A 366 29.20 7.23 -3.12
C THR A 366 30.29 8.25 -3.38
N ASP A 367 30.14 9.46 -2.86
CA ASP A 367 31.13 10.54 -3.01
C ASP A 367 32.48 10.17 -2.36
N SER A 368 32.48 9.49 -1.21
CA SER A 368 33.75 9.08 -0.57
C SER A 368 34.50 8.02 -1.36
N VAL A 369 33.79 7.11 -2.03
CA VAL A 369 34.41 5.96 -2.73
C VAL A 369 34.69 6.27 -4.20
N PHE A 370 33.77 6.97 -4.87
CA PHE A 370 33.76 7.14 -6.32
C PHE A 370 34.00 8.58 -6.79
N TYR A 371 34.37 9.51 -5.89
CA TYR A 371 34.61 10.94 -6.22
C TYR A 371 35.54 11.13 -7.42
N GLY A 372 36.59 10.30 -7.52
CA GLY A 372 37.55 10.37 -8.63
C GLY A 372 36.96 10.09 -10.03
N LEU A 373 35.75 9.50 -10.09
CA LEU A 373 35.02 9.27 -11.36
C LEU A 373 34.18 10.48 -11.80
N LYS A 374 33.96 11.46 -10.91
CA LYS A 374 33.09 12.61 -11.19
C LYS A 374 33.55 13.42 -12.41
N PRO A 375 34.83 13.74 -12.60
CA PRO A 375 35.31 14.43 -13.79
C PRO A 375 35.16 13.62 -15.08
N LEU A 376 35.23 12.26 -14.97
CA LEU A 376 35.13 11.35 -16.12
C LEU A 376 33.66 11.17 -16.56
N LEU A 377 32.75 11.08 -15.62
CA LEU A 377 31.34 10.79 -15.89
C LEU A 377 30.51 12.05 -16.13
N GLY A 378 30.95 13.23 -15.68
CA GLY A 378 30.20 14.48 -15.81
C GLY A 378 28.79 14.38 -15.24
N ASP A 379 27.78 14.73 -16.03
CA ASP A 379 26.36 14.68 -15.64
C ASP A 379 25.88 13.26 -15.28
N TYR A 380 26.50 12.22 -15.84
CA TYR A 380 26.17 10.82 -15.52
C TYR A 380 26.66 10.34 -14.15
N TYR A 381 27.38 11.18 -13.40
CA TYR A 381 27.76 10.85 -12.03
C TYR A 381 26.55 10.69 -11.09
N SER A 382 25.50 11.43 -11.33
CA SER A 382 24.21 11.30 -10.62
C SER A 382 23.61 9.90 -10.79
N VAL A 383 23.72 9.33 -11.99
CA VAL A 383 23.25 7.95 -12.30
C VAL A 383 24.02 6.92 -11.47
N LEU A 384 25.36 7.08 -11.40
CA LEU A 384 26.21 6.22 -10.56
C LEU A 384 25.79 6.34 -9.08
N ASN A 385 25.53 7.56 -8.60
CA ASN A 385 25.09 7.82 -7.23
C ASN A 385 23.77 7.12 -6.92
N ALA A 386 22.76 7.28 -7.76
CA ALA A 386 21.47 6.61 -7.62
C ALA A 386 21.61 5.07 -7.64
N ALA A 387 22.44 4.52 -8.54
CA ALA A 387 22.67 3.08 -8.63
C ALA A 387 23.35 2.54 -7.36
N VAL A 388 24.37 3.21 -6.85
CA VAL A 388 25.09 2.82 -5.62
C VAL A 388 24.14 2.87 -4.42
N GLN A 389 23.31 3.91 -4.29
CA GLN A 389 22.32 4.01 -3.22
C GLN A 389 21.33 2.82 -3.27
N GLY A 390 20.78 2.51 -4.42
CA GLY A 390 19.87 1.36 -4.60
C GLY A 390 20.55 0.02 -4.27
N ILE A 391 21.83 -0.15 -4.64
CA ILE A 391 22.62 -1.34 -4.30
C ILE A 391 22.86 -1.43 -2.78
N ILE A 392 23.16 -0.34 -2.11
CA ILE A 392 23.34 -0.32 -0.65
C ILE A 392 22.05 -0.78 0.04
N VAL A 393 20.89 -0.23 -0.35
CA VAL A 393 19.59 -0.66 0.18
C VAL A 393 19.37 -2.16 -0.06
N LEU A 394 19.66 -2.65 -1.27
CA LEU A 394 19.54 -4.09 -1.59
C LEU A 394 20.45 -4.94 -0.69
N LEU A 395 21.67 -4.52 -0.44
CA LEU A 395 22.62 -5.24 0.44
C LEU A 395 22.15 -5.27 1.89
N VAL A 396 21.62 -4.15 2.41
CA VAL A 396 21.01 -4.07 3.75
C VAL A 396 19.83 -5.03 3.85
N LEU A 397 18.91 -5.02 2.88
CA LEU A 397 17.75 -5.91 2.87
C LEU A 397 18.15 -7.38 2.74
N ARG A 398 19.17 -7.69 1.94
CA ARG A 398 19.75 -9.03 1.84
C ARG A 398 20.35 -9.49 3.16
N TRP A 399 21.08 -8.62 3.86
CA TRP A 399 21.63 -8.91 5.17
C TRP A 399 20.52 -9.19 6.19
N MET A 400 19.50 -8.31 6.27
CA MET A 400 18.33 -8.53 7.13
C MET A 400 17.64 -9.87 6.83
N TYR A 401 17.44 -10.17 5.55
CA TYR A 401 16.82 -11.44 5.14
C TYR A 401 17.63 -12.66 5.59
N LYS A 402 18.96 -12.65 5.41
CA LYS A 402 19.84 -13.74 5.84
C LYS A 402 19.91 -13.87 7.35
N SER A 403 19.82 -12.75 8.08
CA SER A 403 19.79 -12.72 9.54
C SER A 403 18.40 -13.03 10.14
N ASN A 404 17.42 -13.37 9.32
CA ASN A 404 16.01 -13.58 9.72
C ASN A 404 15.38 -12.40 10.45
N ILE A 405 15.81 -11.17 10.14
CA ILE A 405 15.23 -9.93 10.69
C ILE A 405 14.09 -9.48 9.77
N PHE A 406 12.85 -9.54 10.26
CA PHE A 406 11.67 -9.15 9.51
C PHE A 406 10.85 -8.12 10.29
N VAL A 407 10.84 -6.88 9.81
CA VAL A 407 10.03 -5.79 10.39
C VAL A 407 8.62 -5.86 9.79
N LYS A 408 7.63 -6.02 10.67
CA LYS A 408 6.21 -6.10 10.29
C LYS A 408 5.42 -5.05 11.05
N ALA A 409 4.55 -4.33 10.33
CA ALA A 409 3.56 -3.44 10.91
C ALA A 409 2.28 -4.20 11.32
#